data_be4bb5bb43e3297311ffc3e193536d6b
#
_entry.id   be4bb5bb43e3297311ffc3e193536d6b
#
_cell.length_a   1.000
_cell.length_b   1.000
_cell.length_c   1.000
_cell.angle_alpha   90.00
_cell.angle_beta   90.00
_cell.angle_gamma   90.00
#
_symmetry.space_group_name_H-M   'P 1'
#
loop_
_entity.id
_entity.type
_entity.pdbx_description
1 polymer ?
#
loop_
_entity_poly.entity_id
_entity_poly.type
_entity_poly.pdbx_seq_one_letter_code
_entity_poly.pdbx_strand_id
1 'polypeptide(L)'
;MMGCKLGKTPHSKTGASTLPGKCSIEDDRSVGLALIPSTNMEYLYYLANASLTLRVVQHLHATPQLPVSFVTVIHQIDGWVVRIKLKCQISAQQDGDFRAFLNELGICYEPPMRVQMALWSLEAGQSPVDVMRRYQVAIVSHGSPEREEIEAFRQQFVRGLGYCPETLA
;
A
#
# COMPACT_ATOMS: atom_id res chain seq x y z
N MET A 1 76.83 -2.58 -11.60
CA MET A 1 76.55 -4.03 -11.60
C MET A 1 75.09 -4.21 -11.20
N MET A 2 74.31 -4.56 -12.16
CA MET A 2 73.44 -5.74 -12.19
C MET A 2 72.46 -5.83 -11.03
N GLY A 3 71.20 -5.96 -11.20
CA GLY A 3 70.39 -6.50 -12.25
C GLY A 3 68.91 -6.36 -11.97
N CYS A 4 68.16 -6.42 -13.02
CA CYS A 4 66.70 -6.53 -13.09
C CYS A 4 66.08 -7.65 -12.29
N LYS A 5 64.86 -7.46 -11.80
CA LYS A 5 63.78 -8.39 -12.14
C LYS A 5 62.39 -7.81 -11.93
N LEU A 6 61.62 -7.91 -12.96
CA LEU A 6 60.14 -7.80 -13.03
C LEU A 6 59.46 -8.77 -12.04
N GLY A 7 58.34 -8.37 -11.53
CA GLY A 7 57.43 -9.24 -10.80
C GLY A 7 56.00 -8.65 -10.73
N LYS A 8 55.24 -8.90 -11.78
CA LYS A 8 53.80 -9.25 -11.82
C LYS A 8 52.85 -8.65 -10.79
N THR A 9 51.93 -7.85 -11.30
CA THR A 9 50.61 -7.56 -10.76
C THR A 9 49.76 -8.84 -10.58
N PRO A 10 48.90 -8.92 -9.60
CA PRO A 10 47.63 -9.56 -9.86
C PRO A 10 46.42 -8.71 -9.50
N HIS A 11 45.56 -8.61 -10.48
CA HIS A 11 44.12 -8.69 -10.45
C HIS A 11 43.34 -8.02 -9.30
N SER A 12 42.74 -6.90 -9.66
CA SER A 12 41.52 -6.35 -9.12
C SER A 12 40.43 -7.43 -9.02
N LYS A 13 39.90 -7.65 -7.82
CA LYS A 13 38.58 -8.27 -7.63
C LYS A 13 37.54 -7.18 -7.46
N THR A 14 36.78 -6.97 -8.50
CA THR A 14 35.56 -6.20 -8.55
C THR A 14 34.55 -6.83 -7.60
N GLY A 15 34.28 -6.14 -6.50
CA GLY A 15 33.14 -6.48 -5.62
C GLY A 15 31.85 -6.08 -6.34
N ALA A 16 31.07 -7.06 -6.75
CA ALA A 16 29.74 -6.85 -7.29
C ALA A 16 28.84 -6.33 -6.18
N SER A 17 28.46 -5.07 -6.29
CA SER A 17 27.40 -4.44 -5.51
C SER A 17 26.08 -5.01 -6.00
N THR A 18 25.47 -5.87 -5.22
CA THR A 18 24.11 -6.38 -5.48
C THR A 18 23.11 -5.28 -5.19
N LEU A 19 22.59 -4.67 -6.23
CA LEU A 19 21.46 -3.74 -6.14
C LEU A 19 20.19 -4.50 -5.75
N PRO A 20 19.32 -3.93 -4.89
CA PRO A 20 18.06 -4.55 -4.52
C PRO A 20 17.14 -4.63 -5.74
N GLY A 21 16.44 -5.77 -5.84
CA GLY A 21 15.69 -6.23 -6.99
C GLY A 21 14.77 -5.19 -7.62
N LYS A 22 15.07 -4.88 -8.87
CA LYS A 22 14.11 -4.30 -9.80
C LYS A 22 13.01 -5.32 -10.06
N CYS A 23 11.75 -4.92 -9.93
CA CYS A 23 10.63 -5.66 -10.53
C CYS A 23 10.89 -5.70 -12.06
N SER A 24 11.45 -6.81 -12.52
CA SER A 24 11.68 -7.02 -13.94
C SER A 24 10.34 -7.35 -14.58
N ILE A 25 9.85 -6.46 -15.44
CA ILE A 25 8.80 -6.76 -16.39
C ILE A 25 9.49 -7.50 -17.53
N GLU A 26 9.49 -8.83 -17.48
CA GLU A 26 9.87 -9.64 -18.63
C GLU A 26 8.66 -9.77 -19.54
N ASP A 27 8.81 -9.17 -20.70
CA ASP A 27 7.92 -9.26 -21.84
C ASP A 27 8.14 -10.64 -22.52
N ASP A 28 7.47 -11.68 -22.02
CA ASP A 28 7.49 -12.98 -22.68
C ASP A 28 6.21 -13.17 -23.52
N ARG A 29 6.36 -12.91 -24.82
CA ARG A 29 5.42 -13.32 -25.86
C ARG A 29 5.58 -14.80 -26.14
N SER A 30 4.87 -15.64 -25.41
CA SER A 30 4.61 -17.01 -25.80
C SER A 30 3.21 -17.46 -25.42
N VAL A 31 2.47 -17.73 -26.46
CA VAL A 31 1.13 -18.30 -26.55
C VAL A 31 0.91 -19.47 -25.60
N GLY A 32 0.01 -19.28 -24.64
CA GLY A 32 -0.50 -20.34 -23.79
C GLY A 32 -1.55 -19.75 -22.86
N LEU A 33 -2.83 -20.10 -23.10
CA LEU A 33 -3.96 -19.76 -22.20
C LEU A 33 -3.74 -20.43 -20.83
N ALA A 34 -2.87 -19.86 -20.00
CA ALA A 34 -2.83 -20.12 -18.58
C ALA A 34 -3.48 -18.90 -17.93
N LEU A 35 -4.62 -19.11 -17.29
CA LEU A 35 -5.14 -18.22 -16.27
C LEU A 35 -4.02 -18.02 -15.23
N ILE A 36 -3.18 -17.00 -15.46
CA ILE A 36 -2.25 -16.53 -14.44
C ILE A 36 -3.15 -15.85 -13.41
N PRO A 37 -3.29 -16.40 -12.20
CA PRO A 37 -3.90 -15.62 -11.14
C PRO A 37 -2.97 -14.40 -10.99
N SER A 38 -3.47 -13.23 -11.35
CA SER A 38 -2.85 -11.97 -10.95
C SER A 38 -2.88 -11.97 -9.42
N THR A 39 -1.83 -12.49 -8.81
CA THR A 39 -1.66 -12.47 -7.35
C THR A 39 -1.33 -11.04 -6.93
N ASN A 40 -2.28 -10.15 -7.20
CA ASN A 40 -2.27 -8.82 -6.62
C ASN A 40 -2.40 -9.00 -5.12
N MET A 41 -1.30 -8.79 -4.39
CA MET A 41 -1.37 -8.79 -2.93
C MET A 41 -2.21 -7.61 -2.48
N GLU A 42 -3.21 -7.92 -1.69
CA GLU A 42 -4.16 -6.95 -1.17
C GLU A 42 -4.33 -7.15 0.33
N TYR A 43 -4.36 -6.03 1.05
CA TYR A 43 -4.61 -5.98 2.47
C TYR A 43 -5.83 -5.10 2.71
N LEU A 44 -6.81 -5.63 3.42
CA LEU A 44 -8.02 -4.92 3.77
C LEU A 44 -8.23 -4.99 5.27
N TYR A 45 -8.16 -3.84 5.93
CA TYR A 45 -8.19 -3.73 7.38
C TYR A 45 -9.21 -2.71 7.86
N TYR A 46 -9.81 -3.03 8.99
CA TYR A 46 -10.66 -2.12 9.73
C TYR A 46 -9.88 -1.56 10.92
N LEU A 47 -9.93 -0.25 11.07
CA LEU A 47 -9.24 0.53 12.09
C LEU A 47 -10.27 1.33 12.90
N ALA A 48 -10.08 1.40 14.20
CA ALA A 48 -11.07 2.01 15.09
C ALA A 48 -11.17 3.55 14.93
N ASN A 49 -10.07 4.23 14.55
CA ASN A 49 -10.05 5.68 14.50
C ASN A 49 -9.05 6.25 13.47
N ALA A 50 -9.13 7.57 13.28
CA ALA A 50 -8.29 8.31 12.36
C ALA A 50 -6.81 8.25 12.71
N SER A 51 -6.43 8.26 13.98
CA SER A 51 -5.04 8.20 14.42
C SER A 51 -4.36 6.89 14.00
N LEU A 52 -5.06 5.77 14.09
CA LEU A 52 -4.54 4.47 13.60
C LEU A 52 -4.41 4.47 12.08
N THR A 53 -5.38 5.07 11.37
CA THR A 53 -5.31 5.22 9.91
C THR A 53 -4.11 6.06 9.48
N LEU A 54 -3.84 7.17 10.16
CA LEU A 54 -2.66 8.00 9.95
C LEU A 54 -1.35 7.22 10.18
N ARG A 55 -1.30 6.35 11.20
CA ARG A 55 -0.12 5.50 11.45
C ARG A 55 0.13 4.54 10.31
N VAL A 56 -0.91 3.96 9.71
CA VAL A 56 -0.76 3.11 8.50
C VAL A 56 -0.18 3.93 7.35
N VAL A 57 -0.74 5.10 7.05
CA VAL A 57 -0.26 5.97 5.97
C VAL A 57 1.20 6.38 6.20
N GLN A 58 1.56 6.80 7.42
CA GLN A 58 2.94 7.14 7.78
C GLN A 58 3.90 5.96 7.60
N HIS A 59 3.49 4.76 7.97
CA HIS A 59 4.29 3.56 7.79
C HIS A 59 4.55 3.28 6.30
N LEU A 60 3.54 3.41 5.45
CA LEU A 60 3.68 3.23 4.00
C LEU A 60 4.66 4.24 3.40
N HIS A 61 4.61 5.50 3.83
CA HIS A 61 5.58 6.52 3.41
C HIS A 61 7.01 6.25 3.92
N ALA A 62 7.12 5.73 5.15
CA ALA A 62 8.42 5.40 5.76
C ALA A 62 9.04 4.12 5.20
N THR A 63 8.28 3.31 4.47
CA THR A 63 8.71 2.01 3.95
C THR A 63 8.64 1.96 2.41
N PRO A 64 9.53 2.70 1.72
CA PRO A 64 9.51 2.80 0.24
C PRO A 64 9.81 1.46 -0.46
N GLN A 65 10.27 0.44 0.28
CA GLN A 65 10.48 -0.91 -0.27
C GLN A 65 9.17 -1.65 -0.53
N LEU A 66 8.06 -1.24 0.09
CA LEU A 66 6.76 -1.79 -0.20
C LEU A 66 6.25 -1.24 -1.55
N PRO A 67 6.06 -2.09 -2.56
CA PRO A 67 5.65 -1.66 -3.89
C PRO A 67 4.15 -1.33 -3.94
N VAL A 68 3.72 -0.31 -3.20
CA VAL A 68 2.32 0.10 -3.13
C VAL A 68 1.84 0.58 -4.50
N SER A 69 0.72 0.03 -4.96
CA SER A 69 0.03 0.48 -6.17
C SER A 69 -0.90 1.64 -5.88
N PHE A 70 -1.81 1.42 -4.97
CA PHE A 70 -2.70 2.44 -4.43
C PHE A 70 -3.21 2.04 -3.05
N VAL A 71 -3.71 3.02 -2.34
CA VAL A 71 -4.42 2.85 -1.07
C VAL A 71 -5.80 3.49 -1.20
N THR A 72 -6.81 2.86 -0.63
CA THR A 72 -8.14 3.43 -0.52
C THR A 72 -8.51 3.53 0.94
N VAL A 73 -8.90 4.70 1.38
CA VAL A 73 -9.34 4.97 2.76
C VAL A 73 -10.82 5.34 2.73
N ILE A 74 -11.63 4.57 3.45
CA ILE A 74 -13.07 4.78 3.57
C ILE A 74 -13.39 5.02 5.03
N HIS A 75 -14.09 6.11 5.33
CA HIS A 75 -14.66 6.35 6.65
C HIS A 75 -16.04 5.69 6.77
N GLN A 76 -16.26 4.99 7.87
CA GLN A 76 -17.54 4.43 8.28
C GLN A 76 -17.98 5.05 9.62
N ILE A 77 -19.25 4.88 9.98
CA ILE A 77 -19.80 5.47 11.22
C ILE A 77 -19.01 5.01 12.46
N ASP A 78 -18.56 3.77 12.46
CA ASP A 78 -17.92 3.07 13.56
C ASP A 78 -16.41 2.96 13.44
N GLY A 79 -15.81 3.43 12.33
CA GLY A 79 -14.37 3.36 12.12
C GLY A 79 -13.91 3.62 10.69
N TRP A 80 -12.78 3.04 10.32
CA TRP A 80 -12.09 3.28 9.06
C TRP A 80 -11.73 1.98 8.37
N VAL A 81 -11.91 1.92 7.08
CA VAL A 81 -11.46 0.81 6.24
C VAL A 81 -10.30 1.28 5.40
N VAL A 82 -9.19 0.57 5.47
CA VAL A 82 -8.01 0.82 4.65
C VAL A 82 -7.75 -0.38 3.78
N ARG A 83 -7.76 -0.17 2.47
CA ARG A 83 -7.38 -1.13 1.44
C ARG A 83 -6.03 -0.74 0.87
N ILE A 84 -5.06 -1.64 0.92
CA ILE A 84 -3.71 -1.44 0.38
C ILE A 84 -3.49 -2.49 -0.70
N LYS A 85 -3.19 -2.05 -1.92
CA LYS A 85 -2.88 -2.93 -3.05
C LYS A 85 -1.43 -2.75 -3.45
N LEU A 86 -0.70 -3.86 -3.61
CA LEU A 86 0.67 -3.86 -4.06
C LEU A 86 0.76 -4.09 -5.57
N LYS A 87 1.80 -3.54 -6.20
CA LYS A 87 2.12 -3.71 -7.63
C LYS A 87 2.64 -5.10 -7.97
N CYS A 88 3.35 -5.72 -7.02
CA CYS A 88 3.96 -7.03 -7.18
C CYS A 88 4.00 -7.77 -5.85
N GLN A 89 4.30 -9.05 -5.91
CA GLN A 89 4.53 -9.86 -4.72
C GLN A 89 5.77 -9.38 -3.97
N ILE A 90 5.70 -9.41 -2.66
CA ILE A 90 6.80 -9.18 -1.73
C ILE A 90 7.26 -10.52 -1.14
N SER A 91 8.43 -10.53 -0.50
CA SER A 91 8.92 -11.74 0.16
C SER A 91 8.00 -12.16 1.31
N ALA A 92 7.99 -13.46 1.64
CA ALA A 92 7.18 -13.97 2.75
C ALA A 92 7.52 -13.30 4.09
N GLN A 93 8.77 -12.92 4.29
CA GLN A 93 9.21 -12.18 5.48
C GLN A 93 8.56 -10.79 5.51
N GLN A 94 8.66 -10.04 4.41
CA GLN A 94 8.06 -8.71 4.31
C GLN A 94 6.52 -8.75 4.46
N ASP A 95 5.87 -9.76 3.88
CA ASP A 95 4.42 -9.97 4.04
C ASP A 95 4.09 -10.24 5.51
N GLY A 96 4.85 -11.13 6.16
CA GLY A 96 4.67 -11.44 7.58
C GLY A 96 4.83 -10.21 8.47
N ASP A 97 5.91 -9.45 8.27
CA ASP A 97 6.20 -8.25 9.05
C ASP A 97 5.12 -7.16 8.83
N PHE A 98 4.68 -6.99 7.58
CA PHE A 98 3.65 -6.01 7.26
C PHE A 98 2.28 -6.41 7.82
N ARG A 99 1.89 -7.69 7.75
CA ARG A 99 0.67 -8.19 8.40
C ARG A 99 0.72 -8.05 9.91
N ALA A 100 1.86 -8.34 10.53
CA ALA A 100 2.04 -8.16 11.97
C ALA A 100 1.80 -6.70 12.37
N PHE A 101 2.41 -5.74 11.64
CA PHE A 101 2.18 -4.32 11.83
C PHE A 101 0.70 -3.93 11.69
N LEU A 102 0.02 -4.40 10.63
CA LEU A 102 -1.40 -4.08 10.43
C LEU A 102 -2.29 -4.68 11.53
N ASN A 103 -1.98 -5.90 12.00
CA ASN A 103 -2.71 -6.58 13.07
C ASN A 103 -2.56 -5.89 14.45
N GLU A 104 -1.46 -5.13 14.67
CA GLU A 104 -1.31 -4.29 15.86
C GLU A 104 -2.23 -3.06 15.84
N LEU A 105 -2.62 -2.60 14.65
CA LEU A 105 -3.42 -1.38 14.49
C LEU A 105 -4.90 -1.65 14.28
N GLY A 106 -5.26 -2.81 13.75
CA GLY A 106 -6.62 -3.12 13.38
C GLY A 106 -6.85 -4.62 13.16
N ILE A 107 -7.96 -4.92 12.54
CA ILE A 107 -8.37 -6.28 12.23
C ILE A 107 -8.55 -6.48 10.72
N CYS A 108 -8.25 -7.69 10.24
CA CYS A 108 -8.58 -8.05 8.87
C CYS A 108 -10.09 -7.89 8.64
N TYR A 109 -10.45 -7.24 7.54
CA TYR A 109 -11.82 -6.82 7.29
C TYR A 109 -12.43 -7.56 6.10
N GLU A 110 -13.61 -8.12 6.32
CA GLU A 110 -14.44 -8.67 5.26
C GLU A 110 -15.54 -7.65 4.93
N PRO A 111 -15.46 -6.97 3.78
CA PRO A 111 -16.39 -5.90 3.48
C PRO A 111 -17.79 -6.44 3.14
N PRO A 112 -18.84 -5.78 3.59
CA PRO A 112 -20.19 -6.04 3.10
C PRO A 112 -20.26 -5.74 1.59
N MET A 113 -21.19 -6.37 0.88
CA MET A 113 -21.33 -6.29 -0.58
C MET A 113 -21.28 -4.85 -1.11
N ARG A 114 -21.89 -3.90 -0.40
CA ARG A 114 -21.90 -2.48 -0.77
C ARG A 114 -20.50 -1.88 -0.83
N VAL A 115 -19.68 -2.13 0.18
CA VAL A 115 -18.29 -1.64 0.26
C VAL A 115 -17.42 -2.35 -0.78
N GLN A 116 -17.61 -3.66 -0.94
CA GLN A 116 -16.90 -4.45 -1.95
C GLN A 116 -17.16 -3.94 -3.37
N MET A 117 -18.42 -3.65 -3.71
CA MET A 117 -18.78 -3.07 -5.01
C MET A 117 -18.20 -1.68 -5.21
N ALA A 118 -18.14 -0.86 -4.15
CA ALA A 118 -17.48 0.44 -4.21
C ALA A 118 -15.97 0.30 -4.51
N LEU A 119 -15.29 -0.61 -3.82
CA LEU A 119 -13.86 -0.88 -4.03
C LEU A 119 -13.57 -1.39 -5.45
N TRP A 120 -14.38 -2.29 -5.99
CA TRP A 120 -14.27 -2.77 -7.38
C TRP A 120 -14.52 -1.67 -8.40
N SER A 121 -15.50 -0.79 -8.14
CA SER A 121 -15.80 0.34 -9.03
C SER A 121 -14.65 1.34 -9.10
N LEU A 122 -13.98 1.62 -7.98
CA LEU A 122 -12.77 2.44 -7.94
C LEU A 122 -11.63 1.76 -8.73
N GLU A 123 -11.44 0.47 -8.56
CA GLU A 123 -10.43 -0.30 -9.28
C GLU A 123 -10.69 -0.33 -10.79
N ALA A 124 -11.96 -0.33 -11.20
CA ALA A 124 -12.38 -0.20 -12.60
C ALA A 124 -12.22 1.23 -13.16
N GLY A 125 -11.68 2.17 -12.38
CA GLY A 125 -11.40 3.55 -12.80
C GLY A 125 -12.58 4.50 -12.70
N GLN A 126 -13.66 4.14 -11.98
CA GLN A 126 -14.76 5.08 -11.71
C GLN A 126 -14.28 6.18 -10.75
N SER A 127 -14.82 7.38 -10.95
CA SER A 127 -14.45 8.51 -10.10
C SER A 127 -14.89 8.28 -8.65
N PRO A 128 -14.07 8.66 -7.64
CA PRO A 128 -14.46 8.53 -6.24
C PRO A 128 -15.81 9.19 -5.92
N VAL A 129 -16.09 10.34 -6.52
CA VAL A 129 -17.36 11.08 -6.31
C VAL A 129 -18.58 10.27 -6.78
N ASP A 130 -18.49 9.63 -7.95
CA ASP A 130 -19.59 8.81 -8.48
C ASP A 130 -19.79 7.55 -7.65
N VAL A 131 -18.69 6.93 -7.21
CA VAL A 131 -18.72 5.76 -6.31
C VAL A 131 -19.34 6.13 -4.97
N MET A 132 -18.94 7.26 -4.36
CA MET A 132 -19.52 7.76 -3.11
C MET A 132 -21.04 7.95 -3.22
N ARG A 133 -21.49 8.57 -4.30
CA ARG A 133 -22.92 8.81 -4.56
C ARG A 133 -23.68 7.51 -4.77
N ARG A 134 -23.11 6.60 -5.56
CA ARG A 134 -23.79 5.34 -5.94
C ARG A 134 -23.90 4.36 -4.78
N TYR A 135 -22.85 4.22 -4.00
CA TYR A 135 -22.75 3.21 -2.94
C TYR A 135 -22.93 3.78 -1.54
N GLN A 136 -23.13 5.10 -1.41
CA GLN A 136 -23.30 5.77 -0.11
C GLN A 136 -22.17 5.44 0.86
N VAL A 137 -20.93 5.55 0.40
CA VAL A 137 -19.70 5.37 1.17
C VAL A 137 -18.92 6.67 1.22
N ALA A 138 -18.23 6.95 2.32
CA ALA A 138 -17.37 8.13 2.45
C ALA A 138 -15.92 7.75 2.12
N ILE A 139 -15.50 7.98 0.87
CA ILE A 139 -14.11 7.80 0.44
C ILE A 139 -13.34 9.04 0.83
N VAL A 140 -12.32 8.86 1.69
CA VAL A 140 -11.46 9.96 2.18
C VAL A 140 -10.26 10.13 1.27
N SER A 141 -9.66 9.04 0.82
CA SER A 141 -8.52 9.03 -0.09
C SER A 141 -8.56 7.83 -1.02
N HIS A 142 -8.08 8.01 -2.26
CA HIS A 142 -7.89 6.92 -3.23
C HIS A 142 -6.72 7.23 -4.15
N GLY A 143 -5.69 6.38 -4.13
CA GLY A 143 -4.46 6.56 -4.91
C GLY A 143 -3.22 6.51 -4.02
N SER A 144 -2.40 7.55 -4.05
CA SER A 144 -1.31 7.77 -3.10
C SER A 144 -1.86 8.55 -1.92
N PRO A 145 -2.09 7.94 -0.75
CA PRO A 145 -2.75 8.63 0.35
C PRO A 145 -1.80 9.66 0.96
N GLU A 146 -2.29 10.89 1.10
CA GLU A 146 -1.60 11.94 1.82
C GLU A 146 -2.18 12.06 3.23
N ARG A 147 -1.30 12.32 4.20
CA ARG A 147 -1.70 12.56 5.59
C ARG A 147 -2.72 13.68 5.70
N GLU A 148 -2.49 14.72 4.91
CA GLU A 148 -3.27 15.95 4.86
C GLU A 148 -4.73 15.70 4.45
N GLU A 149 -4.99 14.72 3.58
CA GLU A 149 -6.35 14.36 3.16
C GLU A 149 -7.16 13.81 4.33
N ILE A 150 -6.56 12.94 5.13
CA ILE A 150 -7.20 12.34 6.32
C ILE A 150 -7.42 13.40 7.39
N GLU A 151 -6.43 14.25 7.63
CA GLU A 151 -6.52 15.33 8.61
C GLU A 151 -7.55 16.41 8.18
N ALA A 152 -7.60 16.77 6.91
CA ALA A 152 -8.58 17.70 6.38
C ALA A 152 -10.01 17.15 6.52
N PHE A 153 -10.22 15.89 6.16
CA PHE A 153 -11.49 15.20 6.34
C PHE A 153 -11.92 15.21 7.83
N ARG A 154 -11.01 14.80 8.72
CA ARG A 154 -11.23 14.81 10.16
C ARG A 154 -11.65 16.18 10.67
N GLN A 155 -10.89 17.22 10.33
CA GLN A 155 -11.16 18.59 10.76
C GLN A 155 -12.51 19.10 10.25
N GLN A 156 -12.83 18.84 8.98
CA GLN A 156 -14.09 19.24 8.39
C GLN A 156 -15.28 18.56 9.07
N PHE A 157 -15.14 17.25 9.37
CA PHE A 157 -16.19 16.48 10.00
C PHE A 157 -16.41 16.91 11.45
N VAL A 158 -15.33 17.07 12.23
CA VAL A 158 -15.39 17.57 13.62
C VAL A 158 -16.01 18.98 13.68
N ARG A 159 -15.62 19.85 12.72
CA ARG A 159 -16.20 21.20 12.64
C ARG A 159 -17.70 21.17 12.33
N GLY A 160 -18.15 20.25 11.48
CA GLY A 160 -19.57 20.08 11.14
C GLY A 160 -20.40 19.51 12.29
N LEU A 161 -19.82 18.60 13.10
CA LEU A 161 -20.49 17.97 14.24
C LEU A 161 -20.46 18.85 15.52
N GLY A 162 -19.47 19.72 15.65
CA GLY A 162 -19.24 20.51 16.87
C GLY A 162 -18.56 19.73 18.00
N TYR A 163 -18.22 18.46 17.80
CA TYR A 163 -17.47 17.62 18.74
C TYR A 163 -16.62 16.60 17.98
N CYS A 164 -15.64 15.97 18.65
CA CYS A 164 -14.79 14.93 18.05
C CYS A 164 -15.26 13.54 18.51
N PRO A 165 -15.87 12.74 17.63
CA PRO A 165 -16.16 11.34 17.92
C PRO A 165 -14.87 10.52 18.10
N GLU A 166 -14.93 9.42 18.83
CA GLU A 166 -13.78 8.52 19.05
C GLU A 166 -13.20 8.00 17.72
N THR A 167 -14.03 7.77 16.71
CA THR A 167 -13.60 7.32 15.38
C THR A 167 -12.79 8.38 14.63
N LEU A 168 -12.87 9.63 15.01
CA LEU A 168 -12.11 10.74 14.43
C LEU A 168 -10.96 11.22 15.34
N ALA A 169 -10.77 10.57 16.48
CA ALA A 169 -9.71 10.89 17.43
C ALA A 169 -8.30 10.51 16.93
#